data_efe7003a1d8ddb872d51c463bf16aa58
#
_entry.id   efe7003a1d8ddb872d51c463bf16aa58
#
_cell.length_a   1.000
_cell.length_b   1.000
_cell.length_c   1.000
_cell.angle_alpha   90.00
_cell.angle_beta   90.00
_cell.angle_gamma   90.00
#
_symmetry.space_group_name_H-M   'P 1'
#
loop_
_entity.id
_entity.type
_entity.pdbx_description
1 polymer ?
#
loop_
_entity_poly.entity_id
_entity_poly.type
_entity_poly.pdbx_seq_one_letter_code
_entity_poly.pdbx_strand_id
1 'polypeptide(L)'
;ITSDEIQQILIKSASDLISLENPNYQYVAARLLLFSLRKSLHHRLWEHPHLKEHVNNCIKLGVYDDEFLNWYDEEEINTMNDMIKHDRDYIFSYAGLRQVIDKYLVQDRSSGQVFETPQFMYLMIAATLFRNYDKEKRLSYVKKYYNAISQHNINIPTPVMAGVRTPLRQFSSCVLVDSDDTLPSIFSSDMAIGRYVAQRAGIGINAGRIRGINSRIRGGEVQHTGVIPFLKKFEATVKCCTQNGVRGGSATVHFPIWHQEIEDIIVLKNNKGTEDNRVRKLDYSIQLSELFYKRFIENKEITLFSPHDVPGLYEAFGTPEFDELYEKYERATSVKKKKIGAQELFLSILKERAETGRIYIMNIDHCNTHSSFKDVVRMSNLCQEITLPTDPLQHIDGAGEIALCILSAINLGALKNKEELENLCDLSVRGLEELIDLQKYPVKAAEISTKARRSLGIGYIGLAHFLAKNKLKYESPDAWKLVDEYTEAFQYYLLKASNQLAVEKGQCEYFNKTKYSDAILPIDTYKKDVDSLVKRKLSYDWSTLRKNIKEQGLRHSTLSAQMPSESSSVVSNETNGIEPPRDY
;
A
#
# COMPACT_ATOMS: atom_id res chain seq x y z
N ILE A 1 -2.91 45.86 -6.79
CA ILE A 1 -3.32 44.44 -6.85
C ILE A 1 -2.99 43.92 -8.23
N THR A 2 -2.19 42.87 -8.32
CA THR A 2 -1.81 42.21 -9.56
C THR A 2 -2.94 41.30 -10.07
N SER A 3 -2.89 40.91 -11.36
CA SER A 3 -3.85 39.97 -11.92
C SER A 3 -3.81 38.59 -11.21
N ASP A 4 -2.64 38.20 -10.71
CA ASP A 4 -2.48 36.92 -10.01
C ASP A 4 -3.06 36.99 -8.58
N GLU A 5 -2.90 38.13 -7.88
CA GLU A 5 -3.56 38.36 -6.59
C GLU A 5 -5.10 38.34 -6.72
N ILE A 6 -5.65 38.95 -7.79
CA ILE A 6 -7.09 38.88 -8.09
C ILE A 6 -7.53 37.43 -8.32
N GLN A 7 -6.73 36.66 -9.07
CA GLN A 7 -7.02 35.26 -9.33
C GLN A 7 -7.03 34.42 -8.04
N GLN A 8 -6.08 34.65 -7.14
CA GLN A 8 -6.05 33.96 -5.84
C GLN A 8 -7.25 34.33 -4.95
N ILE A 9 -7.65 35.61 -4.96
CA ILE A 9 -8.86 36.06 -4.24
C ILE A 9 -10.10 35.35 -4.77
N LEU A 10 -10.26 35.24 -6.10
CA LEU A 10 -11.39 34.55 -6.72
C LEU A 10 -11.43 33.07 -6.36
N ILE A 11 -10.28 32.38 -6.41
CA ILE A 11 -10.17 30.97 -6.02
C ILE A 11 -10.59 30.80 -4.55
N LYS A 12 -10.05 31.64 -3.67
CA LYS A 12 -10.37 31.59 -2.24
C LYS A 12 -11.83 31.87 -1.99
N SER A 13 -12.39 32.91 -2.57
CA SER A 13 -13.81 33.25 -2.41
C SER A 13 -14.73 32.11 -2.87
N ALA A 14 -14.42 31.46 -4.00
CA ALA A 14 -15.18 30.31 -4.45
C ALA A 14 -15.03 29.10 -3.51
N SER A 15 -13.81 28.86 -2.99
CA SER A 15 -13.57 27.76 -2.05
C SER A 15 -14.27 27.96 -0.70
N ASP A 16 -14.37 29.20 -0.22
CA ASP A 16 -15.04 29.53 1.04
C ASP A 16 -16.59 29.38 0.95
N LEU A 17 -17.13 29.31 -0.25
CA LEU A 17 -18.57 29.05 -0.51
C LEU A 17 -18.92 27.58 -0.61
N ILE A 18 -17.94 26.66 -0.54
CA ILE A 18 -18.22 25.22 -0.55
C ILE A 18 -18.92 24.83 0.74
N SER A 19 -20.14 24.32 0.62
CA SER A 19 -20.95 23.86 1.76
C SER A 19 -21.88 22.72 1.31
N LEU A 20 -22.60 22.12 2.27
CA LEU A 20 -23.62 21.11 1.96
C LEU A 20 -24.75 21.68 1.09
N GLU A 21 -25.12 22.96 1.30
CA GLU A 21 -26.13 23.66 0.53
C GLU A 21 -25.63 24.05 -0.87
N ASN A 22 -24.32 24.26 -1.01
CA ASN A 22 -23.70 24.73 -2.24
C ASN A 22 -22.52 23.86 -2.68
N PRO A 23 -22.68 22.54 -2.84
CA PRO A 23 -21.57 21.60 -3.09
C PRO A 23 -20.85 21.86 -4.43
N ASN A 24 -21.56 22.46 -5.39
CA ASN A 24 -21.01 22.71 -6.73
C ASN A 24 -19.93 23.81 -6.77
N TYR A 25 -19.81 24.64 -5.72
CA TYR A 25 -18.69 25.58 -5.63
C TYR A 25 -17.32 24.89 -5.62
N GLN A 26 -17.24 23.61 -5.23
CA GLN A 26 -16.00 22.83 -5.37
C GLN A 26 -15.51 22.77 -6.82
N TYR A 27 -16.42 22.69 -7.80
CA TYR A 27 -16.06 22.69 -9.22
C TYR A 27 -15.79 24.10 -9.75
N VAL A 28 -16.46 25.13 -9.23
CA VAL A 28 -16.16 26.53 -9.56
C VAL A 28 -14.74 26.89 -9.12
N ALA A 29 -14.40 26.61 -7.87
CA ALA A 29 -13.06 26.83 -7.32
C ALA A 29 -11.99 26.03 -8.09
N ALA A 30 -12.27 24.76 -8.45
CA ALA A 30 -11.39 23.93 -9.25
C ALA A 30 -11.12 24.54 -10.64
N ARG A 31 -12.13 25.03 -11.33
CA ARG A 31 -11.98 25.63 -12.65
C ARG A 31 -11.20 26.95 -12.61
N LEU A 32 -11.40 27.77 -11.59
CA LEU A 32 -10.61 28.97 -11.37
C LEU A 32 -9.13 28.63 -11.09
N LEU A 33 -8.89 27.57 -10.31
CA LEU A 33 -7.54 27.07 -10.02
C LEU A 33 -6.88 26.48 -11.29
N LEU A 34 -7.62 25.72 -12.09
CA LEU A 34 -7.15 25.16 -13.35
C LEU A 34 -6.78 26.26 -14.36
N PHE A 35 -7.60 27.31 -14.41
CA PHE A 35 -7.32 28.50 -15.21
C PHE A 35 -5.99 29.15 -14.79
N SER A 36 -5.78 29.32 -13.48
CA SER A 36 -4.52 29.87 -12.95
C SER A 36 -3.32 29.00 -13.33
N LEU A 37 -3.45 27.67 -13.19
CA LEU A 37 -2.42 26.71 -13.56
C LEU A 37 -2.07 26.81 -15.06
N ARG A 38 -3.04 26.76 -15.95
CA ARG A 38 -2.83 26.83 -17.41
C ARG A 38 -2.21 28.15 -17.84
N LYS A 39 -2.66 29.26 -17.24
CA LYS A 39 -2.08 30.59 -17.48
C LYS A 39 -0.60 30.65 -17.08
N SER A 40 -0.25 30.10 -15.92
CA SER A 40 1.14 30.08 -15.46
C SER A 40 2.07 29.23 -16.32
N LEU A 41 1.54 28.14 -16.89
CA LEU A 41 2.32 27.20 -17.69
C LEU A 41 2.51 27.64 -19.15
N HIS A 42 1.44 28.14 -19.78
CA HIS A 42 1.41 28.31 -21.23
C HIS A 42 1.28 29.77 -21.67
N HIS A 43 1.04 30.70 -20.74
CA HIS A 43 0.71 32.10 -21.01
C HIS A 43 -0.51 32.29 -21.94
N ARG A 44 -1.13 31.19 -22.37
CA ARG A 44 -2.31 31.10 -23.21
C ARG A 44 -3.32 30.15 -22.58
N LEU A 45 -4.59 30.55 -22.54
CA LEU A 45 -5.60 29.86 -21.74
C LEU A 45 -6.14 28.58 -22.36
N TRP A 46 -6.14 28.51 -23.67
CA TRP A 46 -6.87 27.48 -24.43
C TRP A 46 -5.98 26.68 -25.35
N GLU A 47 -4.71 27.07 -25.51
CA GLU A 47 -3.75 26.39 -26.33
C GLU A 47 -2.77 25.61 -25.45
N HIS A 48 -2.66 24.32 -25.69
CA HIS A 48 -1.67 23.47 -25.07
C HIS A 48 -0.51 23.23 -26.04
N PRO A 49 0.75 23.15 -25.57
CA PRO A 49 1.86 22.79 -26.43
C PRO A 49 1.67 21.37 -26.97
N HIS A 50 2.25 21.10 -28.14
CA HIS A 50 2.33 19.74 -28.65
C HIS A 50 3.12 18.85 -27.68
N LEU A 51 2.73 17.58 -27.54
CA LEU A 51 3.35 16.63 -26.60
C LEU A 51 4.89 16.61 -26.73
N LYS A 52 5.43 16.57 -27.96
CA LYS A 52 6.88 16.57 -28.22
C LYS A 52 7.57 17.82 -27.65
N GLU A 53 6.96 18.99 -27.83
CA GLU A 53 7.47 20.24 -27.29
C GLU A 53 7.46 20.24 -25.77
N HIS A 54 6.33 19.82 -25.17
CA HIS A 54 6.19 19.70 -23.72
C HIS A 54 7.25 18.77 -23.11
N VAL A 55 7.42 17.57 -23.68
CA VAL A 55 8.40 16.59 -23.21
C VAL A 55 9.82 17.13 -23.32
N ASN A 56 10.18 17.74 -24.46
CA ASN A 56 11.51 18.35 -24.65
C ASN A 56 11.81 19.42 -23.59
N ASN A 57 10.83 20.27 -23.28
CA ASN A 57 10.99 21.30 -22.26
C ASN A 57 11.18 20.70 -20.86
N CYS A 58 10.40 19.69 -20.50
CA CYS A 58 10.52 19.01 -19.21
C CYS A 58 11.84 18.21 -19.07
N ILE A 59 12.36 17.63 -20.15
CA ILE A 59 13.68 16.98 -20.17
C ILE A 59 14.78 18.01 -19.97
N LYS A 60 14.74 19.15 -20.66
CA LYS A 60 15.73 20.23 -20.50
C LYS A 60 15.77 20.78 -19.06
N LEU A 61 14.62 20.78 -18.38
CA LEU A 61 14.50 21.19 -16.98
C LEU A 61 14.93 20.06 -15.99
N GLY A 62 15.25 18.86 -16.50
CA GLY A 62 15.62 17.71 -15.67
C GLY A 62 14.48 17.11 -14.83
N VAL A 63 13.22 17.43 -15.16
CA VAL A 63 12.04 16.95 -14.42
C VAL A 63 11.39 15.72 -15.04
N TYR A 64 11.64 15.45 -16.33
CA TYR A 64 11.27 14.21 -17.00
C TYR A 64 12.50 13.35 -17.28
N ASP A 65 12.28 12.05 -17.41
CA ASP A 65 13.28 11.07 -17.83
C ASP A 65 13.70 11.36 -19.29
N ASP A 66 14.98 11.47 -19.54
CA ASP A 66 15.55 11.81 -20.86
C ASP A 66 15.46 10.68 -21.89
N GLU A 67 15.24 9.45 -21.43
CA GLU A 67 15.06 8.28 -22.30
C GLU A 67 13.74 8.28 -23.08
N PHE A 68 12.73 9.06 -22.68
CA PHE A 68 11.37 8.98 -23.23
C PHE A 68 11.34 9.12 -24.75
N LEU A 69 12.07 10.08 -25.31
CA LEU A 69 12.11 10.33 -26.75
C LEU A 69 12.80 9.21 -27.56
N ASN A 70 13.50 8.30 -26.88
CA ASN A 70 14.12 7.14 -27.50
C ASN A 70 13.16 5.93 -27.58
N TRP A 71 12.07 5.95 -26.81
CA TRP A 71 11.12 4.81 -26.76
C TRP A 71 10.10 4.84 -27.89
N TYR A 72 9.72 6.04 -28.37
CA TYR A 72 8.66 6.26 -29.35
C TYR A 72 9.15 7.05 -30.54
N ASP A 73 8.74 6.66 -31.73
CA ASP A 73 9.00 7.44 -32.94
C ASP A 73 8.06 8.66 -33.05
N GLU A 74 8.30 9.49 -34.09
CA GLU A 74 7.55 10.73 -34.25
C GLU A 74 6.06 10.52 -34.57
N GLU A 75 5.73 9.47 -35.32
CA GLU A 75 4.34 9.12 -35.62
C GLU A 75 3.59 8.69 -34.38
N GLU A 76 4.22 7.89 -33.53
CA GLU A 76 3.67 7.46 -32.25
C GLU A 76 3.47 8.64 -31.28
N ILE A 77 4.42 9.58 -31.22
CA ILE A 77 4.29 10.79 -30.39
C ILE A 77 3.13 11.67 -30.89
N ASN A 78 2.97 11.83 -32.20
CA ASN A 78 1.84 12.56 -32.77
C ASN A 78 0.51 11.87 -32.46
N THR A 79 0.46 10.55 -32.58
CA THR A 79 -0.72 9.75 -32.20
C THR A 79 -1.06 9.91 -30.73
N MET A 80 -0.07 9.89 -29.85
CA MET A 80 -0.27 10.12 -28.41
C MET A 80 -0.74 11.53 -28.11
N ASN A 81 -0.23 12.55 -28.83
CA ASN A 81 -0.72 13.91 -28.71
C ASN A 81 -2.23 14.01 -28.96
N ASP A 82 -2.72 13.33 -29.99
CA ASP A 82 -4.15 13.32 -30.35
C ASP A 82 -5.03 12.55 -29.35
N MET A 83 -4.43 11.67 -28.57
CA MET A 83 -5.12 10.97 -27.48
C MET A 83 -5.47 11.89 -26.31
N ILE A 84 -4.73 12.99 -26.11
CA ILE A 84 -4.88 13.86 -24.94
C ILE A 84 -6.22 14.56 -24.98
N LYS A 85 -6.97 14.48 -23.87
CA LYS A 85 -8.26 15.13 -23.68
C LYS A 85 -8.18 16.12 -22.53
N HIS A 86 -7.63 17.31 -22.80
CA HIS A 86 -7.42 18.35 -21.79
C HIS A 86 -8.69 18.78 -21.05
N ASP A 87 -9.87 18.60 -21.65
CA ASP A 87 -11.16 18.90 -21.03
C ASP A 87 -11.48 17.96 -19.86
N ARG A 88 -10.81 16.81 -19.76
CA ARG A 88 -10.97 15.93 -18.59
C ARG A 88 -10.51 16.58 -17.29
N ASP A 89 -9.68 17.61 -17.35
CA ASP A 89 -9.31 18.37 -16.13
C ASP A 89 -10.52 19.04 -15.46
N TYR A 90 -11.64 19.21 -16.16
CA TYR A 90 -12.86 19.78 -15.58
C TYR A 90 -13.62 18.82 -14.65
N ILE A 91 -13.24 17.55 -14.58
CA ILE A 91 -13.85 16.59 -13.64
C ILE A 91 -13.34 16.75 -12.20
N PHE A 92 -12.20 17.40 -12.01
CA PHE A 92 -11.63 17.57 -10.67
C PHE A 92 -12.52 18.43 -9.77
N SER A 93 -12.67 18.00 -8.52
CA SER A 93 -13.05 18.88 -7.42
C SER A 93 -11.88 19.80 -7.03
N TYR A 94 -12.14 20.85 -6.28
CA TYR A 94 -11.09 21.76 -5.79
C TYR A 94 -10.03 21.02 -4.98
N ALA A 95 -10.44 20.19 -4.03
CA ALA A 95 -9.53 19.39 -3.22
C ALA A 95 -8.72 18.41 -4.08
N GLY A 96 -9.34 17.75 -5.06
CA GLY A 96 -8.68 16.84 -5.99
C GLY A 96 -7.61 17.54 -6.83
N LEU A 97 -7.93 18.69 -7.42
CA LEU A 97 -6.98 19.46 -8.23
C LEU A 97 -5.84 20.04 -7.39
N ARG A 98 -6.13 20.54 -6.17
CA ARG A 98 -5.09 20.98 -5.22
C ARG A 98 -4.14 19.84 -4.89
N GLN A 99 -4.69 18.66 -4.58
CA GLN A 99 -3.88 17.47 -4.31
C GLN A 99 -2.94 17.11 -5.46
N VAL A 100 -3.44 17.16 -6.70
CA VAL A 100 -2.65 16.90 -7.92
C VAL A 100 -1.55 17.94 -8.08
N ILE A 101 -1.87 19.23 -7.99
CA ILE A 101 -0.91 20.33 -8.15
C ILE A 101 0.15 20.27 -7.06
N ASP A 102 -0.26 20.15 -5.80
CA ASP A 102 0.64 20.29 -4.65
C ASP A 102 1.57 19.08 -4.50
N LYS A 103 1.13 17.87 -4.91
CA LYS A 103 1.89 16.64 -4.63
C LYS A 103 2.39 15.89 -5.85
N TYR A 104 1.69 15.93 -6.99
CA TYR A 104 1.92 14.97 -8.08
C TYR A 104 2.47 15.58 -9.34
N LEU A 105 2.07 16.80 -9.71
CA LEU A 105 2.65 17.46 -10.87
C LEU A 105 4.14 17.74 -10.64
N VAL A 106 4.95 17.57 -11.68
CA VAL A 106 6.38 17.92 -11.63
C VAL A 106 6.51 19.43 -11.44
N GLN A 107 7.36 19.82 -10.50
CA GLN A 107 7.52 21.22 -10.09
C GLN A 107 8.86 21.46 -9.42
N ASP A 108 9.32 22.69 -9.45
CA ASP A 108 10.35 23.18 -8.54
C ASP A 108 9.69 23.62 -7.23
N ARG A 109 9.93 22.86 -6.16
CA ARG A 109 9.32 23.10 -4.85
C ARG A 109 9.91 24.30 -4.12
N SER A 110 11.09 24.79 -4.53
CA SER A 110 11.70 25.97 -3.94
C SER A 110 11.02 27.25 -4.43
N SER A 111 10.64 27.31 -5.68
CA SER A 111 9.93 28.43 -6.30
C SER A 111 8.40 28.24 -6.34
N GLY A 112 7.92 27.00 -6.20
CA GLY A 112 6.52 26.63 -6.41
C GLY A 112 6.10 26.58 -7.89
N GLN A 113 7.06 26.66 -8.84
CA GLN A 113 6.76 26.60 -10.25
C GLN A 113 6.42 25.19 -10.70
N VAL A 114 5.23 25.00 -11.26
CA VAL A 114 4.74 23.74 -11.84
C VAL A 114 5.11 23.72 -13.33
N PHE A 115 5.37 22.53 -13.90
CA PHE A 115 5.84 22.37 -15.27
C PHE A 115 4.92 21.54 -16.18
N GLU A 116 3.83 20.98 -15.67
CA GLU A 116 2.89 20.16 -16.45
C GLU A 116 1.45 20.34 -16.00
N THR A 117 0.49 19.91 -16.85
CA THR A 117 -0.93 19.79 -16.52
C THR A 117 -1.29 18.34 -16.17
N PRO A 118 -2.45 18.07 -15.51
CA PRO A 118 -2.84 16.71 -15.15
C PRO A 118 -2.93 15.75 -16.35
N GLN A 119 -3.38 16.21 -17.52
CA GLN A 119 -3.51 15.33 -18.68
C GLN A 119 -2.16 14.92 -19.26
N PHE A 120 -1.17 15.80 -19.27
CA PHE A 120 0.21 15.41 -19.60
C PHE A 120 0.76 14.40 -18.60
N MET A 121 0.56 14.61 -17.29
CA MET A 121 0.95 13.65 -16.27
C MET A 121 0.37 12.26 -16.55
N TYR A 122 -0.94 12.15 -16.76
CA TYR A 122 -1.59 10.86 -17.00
C TYR A 122 -1.12 10.18 -18.28
N LEU A 123 -0.98 10.92 -19.39
CA LEU A 123 -0.48 10.35 -20.63
C LEU A 123 0.96 9.85 -20.47
N MET A 124 1.83 10.65 -19.85
CA MET A 124 3.23 10.28 -19.64
C MET A 124 3.39 9.06 -18.74
N ILE A 125 2.54 8.90 -17.74
CA ILE A 125 2.49 7.67 -16.94
C ILE A 125 2.14 6.47 -17.82
N ALA A 126 1.06 6.55 -18.59
CA ALA A 126 0.63 5.46 -19.46
C ALA A 126 1.69 5.10 -20.51
N ALA A 127 2.27 6.10 -21.16
CA ALA A 127 3.32 5.91 -22.15
C ALA A 127 4.58 5.28 -21.55
N THR A 128 5.00 5.72 -20.37
CA THR A 128 6.16 5.15 -19.69
C THR A 128 5.95 3.67 -19.33
N LEU A 129 4.75 3.30 -18.85
CA LEU A 129 4.46 1.92 -18.46
C LEU A 129 4.48 0.96 -19.66
N PHE A 130 3.83 1.30 -20.75
CA PHE A 130 3.65 0.38 -21.90
C PHE A 130 4.71 0.50 -22.99
N ARG A 131 5.83 1.20 -22.73
CA ARG A 131 6.92 1.42 -23.71
C ARG A 131 7.53 0.14 -24.29
N ASN A 132 7.58 -0.94 -23.48
CA ASN A 132 8.21 -2.22 -23.87
C ASN A 132 7.24 -3.20 -24.54
N TYR A 133 5.96 -2.84 -24.70
CA TYR A 133 5.02 -3.65 -25.46
C TYR A 133 5.34 -3.59 -26.96
N ASP A 134 4.93 -4.64 -27.68
CA ASP A 134 5.10 -4.68 -29.15
C ASP A 134 4.54 -3.41 -29.79
N LYS A 135 5.27 -2.86 -30.76
CA LYS A 135 4.94 -1.60 -31.43
C LYS A 135 3.47 -1.56 -31.91
N GLU A 136 2.96 -2.67 -32.43
CA GLU A 136 1.58 -2.78 -32.93
C GLU A 136 0.51 -2.67 -31.82
N LYS A 137 0.87 -2.97 -30.57
CA LYS A 137 -0.06 -3.06 -29.44
C LYS A 137 0.11 -1.93 -28.44
N ARG A 138 1.33 -1.38 -28.27
CA ARG A 138 1.67 -0.46 -27.17
C ARG A 138 0.81 0.79 -27.15
N LEU A 139 0.53 1.41 -28.29
CA LEU A 139 -0.32 2.60 -28.34
C LEU A 139 -1.78 2.31 -27.92
N SER A 140 -2.28 1.10 -28.21
CA SER A 140 -3.61 0.69 -27.76
C SER A 140 -3.66 0.58 -26.22
N TYR A 141 -2.63 0.00 -25.59
CA TYR A 141 -2.54 -0.07 -24.14
C TYR A 141 -2.32 1.30 -23.49
N VAL A 142 -1.46 2.14 -24.08
CA VAL A 142 -1.28 3.54 -23.64
C VAL A 142 -2.63 4.27 -23.63
N LYS A 143 -3.40 4.17 -24.72
CA LYS A 143 -4.72 4.81 -24.81
C LYS A 143 -5.72 4.27 -23.77
N LYS A 144 -5.80 2.95 -23.61
CA LYS A 144 -6.71 2.31 -22.65
C LYS A 144 -6.36 2.70 -21.21
N TYR A 145 -5.09 2.65 -20.85
CA TYR A 145 -4.63 2.98 -19.50
C TYR A 145 -4.77 4.49 -19.21
N TYR A 146 -4.36 5.36 -20.16
CA TYR A 146 -4.60 6.78 -20.07
C TYR A 146 -6.09 7.10 -19.83
N ASN A 147 -6.98 6.48 -20.60
CA ASN A 147 -8.41 6.66 -20.41
C ASN A 147 -8.86 6.23 -19.01
N ALA A 148 -8.41 5.09 -18.53
CA ALA A 148 -8.82 4.56 -17.22
C ALA A 148 -8.35 5.46 -16.07
N ILE A 149 -7.10 5.95 -16.08
CA ILE A 149 -6.57 6.80 -15.00
C ILE A 149 -7.05 8.25 -15.11
N SER A 150 -7.17 8.82 -16.31
CA SER A 150 -7.61 10.22 -16.50
C SER A 150 -9.12 10.42 -16.33
N GLN A 151 -9.91 9.35 -16.38
CA GLN A 151 -11.34 9.33 -16.05
C GLN A 151 -11.59 8.86 -14.60
N HIS A 152 -10.55 8.67 -13.82
CA HIS A 152 -10.59 8.21 -12.43
C HIS A 152 -11.23 6.82 -12.22
N ASN A 153 -11.24 5.95 -13.23
CA ASN A 153 -11.72 4.57 -13.09
C ASN A 153 -10.69 3.69 -12.38
N ILE A 154 -9.39 3.99 -12.58
CA ILE A 154 -8.27 3.40 -11.83
C ILE A 154 -7.59 4.52 -11.04
N ASN A 155 -7.45 4.29 -9.75
CA ASN A 155 -6.70 5.14 -8.84
C ASN A 155 -5.28 4.58 -8.67
N ILE A 156 -4.27 5.40 -8.88
CA ILE A 156 -2.86 5.04 -8.77
C ILE A 156 -2.22 5.73 -7.56
N PRO A 157 -1.26 5.07 -6.86
CA PRO A 157 -0.74 5.58 -5.60
C PRO A 157 0.23 6.74 -5.79
N THR A 158 0.47 7.47 -4.70
CA THR A 158 1.38 8.64 -4.65
C THR A 158 2.73 8.41 -5.33
N PRO A 159 3.49 7.32 -5.09
CA PRO A 159 4.80 7.15 -5.75
C PRO A 159 4.71 7.01 -7.26
N VAL A 160 3.62 6.43 -7.78
CA VAL A 160 3.39 6.26 -9.23
C VAL A 160 3.03 7.60 -9.86
N MET A 161 2.04 8.33 -9.30
CA MET A 161 1.63 9.64 -9.83
C MET A 161 2.76 10.66 -9.81
N ALA A 162 3.54 10.69 -8.73
CA ALA A 162 4.62 11.66 -8.58
C ALA A 162 5.91 11.27 -9.32
N GLY A 163 6.13 9.98 -9.66
CA GLY A 163 7.45 9.48 -10.04
C GLY A 163 7.61 8.90 -11.42
N VAL A 164 6.60 8.23 -12.00
CA VAL A 164 6.79 7.31 -13.15
C VAL A 164 7.47 7.94 -14.38
N ARG A 165 7.21 9.17 -14.68
CA ARG A 165 7.81 9.91 -15.81
C ARG A 165 9.08 10.67 -15.47
N THR A 166 9.53 10.60 -14.21
CA THR A 166 10.67 11.37 -13.69
C THR A 166 11.91 10.48 -13.51
N PRO A 167 13.10 11.05 -13.29
CA PRO A 167 14.30 10.28 -12.98
C PRO A 167 14.22 9.44 -11.69
N LEU A 168 13.28 9.76 -10.77
CA LEU A 168 13.06 8.99 -9.55
C LEU A 168 12.20 7.76 -9.85
N ARG A 169 12.81 6.59 -9.78
CA ARG A 169 12.19 5.31 -10.18
C ARG A 169 11.98 4.37 -8.98
N GLN A 170 11.43 4.85 -7.87
CA GLN A 170 10.96 4.01 -6.76
C GLN A 170 9.43 4.21 -6.63
N PHE A 171 8.65 3.14 -6.86
CA PHE A 171 7.19 3.20 -7.00
C PHE A 171 6.43 2.38 -5.97
N SER A 172 7.13 1.59 -5.16
CA SER A 172 6.51 0.84 -4.08
C SER A 172 6.13 1.78 -2.93
N SER A 173 4.84 1.81 -2.60
CA SER A 173 4.35 2.60 -1.46
C SER A 173 4.49 1.86 -0.12
N CYS A 174 4.59 0.52 -0.15
CA CYS A 174 4.63 -0.35 1.01
C CYS A 174 5.90 -1.19 1.01
N VAL A 175 6.66 -1.08 2.09
CA VAL A 175 7.96 -1.74 2.29
C VAL A 175 7.95 -2.43 3.65
N LEU A 176 8.25 -3.73 3.67
CA LEU A 176 8.27 -4.56 4.88
C LEU A 176 9.71 -4.95 5.18
N VAL A 177 10.23 -4.48 6.31
CA VAL A 177 11.61 -4.73 6.77
C VAL A 177 11.57 -5.56 8.04
N ASP A 178 12.12 -6.77 7.97
CA ASP A 178 12.25 -7.68 9.11
C ASP A 178 13.64 -7.51 9.75
N SER A 179 13.68 -7.34 11.07
CA SER A 179 14.91 -7.19 11.85
C SER A 179 15.14 -8.40 12.73
N ASP A 180 16.33 -8.99 12.65
CA ASP A 180 16.75 -10.06 13.53
C ASP A 180 17.38 -9.52 14.83
N ASP A 181 17.64 -10.42 15.78
CA ASP A 181 18.17 -10.14 17.13
C ASP A 181 19.70 -9.93 17.14
N THR A 182 20.25 -9.24 16.15
CA THR A 182 21.68 -8.92 16.07
C THR A 182 21.90 -7.46 15.69
N LEU A 183 22.99 -6.84 16.19
CA LEU A 183 23.32 -5.45 15.81
C LEU A 183 23.51 -5.27 14.30
N PRO A 184 24.20 -6.18 13.57
CA PRO A 184 24.29 -6.08 12.12
C PRO A 184 22.91 -6.05 11.44
N SER A 185 21.98 -6.91 11.85
CA SER A 185 20.61 -6.93 11.31
C SER A 185 19.82 -5.66 11.64
N ILE A 186 19.85 -5.23 12.90
CA ILE A 186 19.13 -4.01 13.34
C ILE A 186 19.64 -2.79 12.59
N PHE A 187 20.95 -2.63 12.42
CA PHE A 187 21.52 -1.48 11.70
C PHE A 187 21.32 -1.56 10.20
N SER A 188 21.33 -2.76 9.62
CA SER A 188 20.97 -2.96 8.21
C SER A 188 19.50 -2.62 7.95
N SER A 189 18.61 -3.03 8.86
CA SER A 189 17.20 -2.67 8.81
C SER A 189 16.99 -1.16 8.91
N ASP A 190 17.67 -0.48 9.82
CA ASP A 190 17.63 0.97 9.97
C ASP A 190 18.08 1.71 8.70
N MET A 191 19.18 1.25 8.08
CA MET A 191 19.65 1.81 6.80
C MET A 191 18.65 1.58 5.67
N ALA A 192 18.05 0.39 5.57
CA ALA A 192 17.01 0.09 4.59
C ALA A 192 15.79 0.99 4.76
N ILE A 193 15.33 1.18 6.01
CA ILE A 193 14.24 2.10 6.37
C ILE A 193 14.56 3.50 5.85
N GLY A 194 15.74 4.04 6.16
CA GLY A 194 16.14 5.39 5.73
C GLY A 194 16.15 5.53 4.20
N ARG A 195 16.74 4.57 3.47
CA ARG A 195 16.78 4.58 1.99
C ARG A 195 15.39 4.59 1.36
N TYR A 196 14.43 3.85 1.91
CA TYR A 196 13.06 3.80 1.37
C TYR A 196 12.20 4.99 1.78
N VAL A 197 12.30 5.48 3.02
CA VAL A 197 11.60 6.70 3.45
C VAL A 197 12.03 7.90 2.61
N ALA A 198 13.34 8.03 2.33
CA ALA A 198 13.88 9.06 1.44
C ALA A 198 13.34 8.97 -0.01
N GLN A 199 12.71 7.85 -0.39
CA GLN A 199 12.11 7.63 -1.71
C GLN A 199 10.60 7.39 -1.66
N ARG A 200 9.89 8.06 -0.76
CA ARG A 200 8.41 8.13 -0.69
C ARG A 200 7.70 6.86 -0.22
N ALA A 201 8.40 5.92 0.43
CA ALA A 201 7.78 4.70 0.93
C ALA A 201 7.26 4.85 2.37
N GLY A 202 6.18 4.13 2.69
CA GLY A 202 5.73 3.85 4.05
C GLY A 202 6.27 2.49 4.50
N ILE A 203 6.64 2.36 5.78
CA ILE A 203 7.42 1.24 6.27
C ILE A 203 6.62 0.40 7.28
N GLY A 204 6.58 -0.91 7.09
CA GLY A 204 6.34 -1.89 8.15
C GLY A 204 7.68 -2.37 8.70
N ILE A 205 7.85 -2.39 9.99
CA ILE A 205 9.06 -2.84 10.67
C ILE A 205 8.68 -4.02 11.56
N ASN A 206 9.36 -5.15 11.42
CA ASN A 206 9.25 -6.22 12.37
C ASN A 206 10.41 -6.14 13.38
N ALA A 207 10.10 -5.89 14.64
CA ALA A 207 11.05 -5.87 15.73
C ALA A 207 10.77 -6.98 16.77
N GLY A 208 9.81 -7.86 16.49
CA GLY A 208 9.35 -8.90 17.40
C GLY A 208 10.36 -10.02 17.67
N ARG A 209 11.46 -10.10 16.90
CA ARG A 209 12.57 -11.04 17.14
C ARG A 209 13.57 -10.52 18.17
N ILE A 210 13.63 -9.19 18.37
CA ILE A 210 14.62 -8.56 19.23
C ILE A 210 14.37 -8.97 20.68
N ARG A 211 15.40 -9.44 21.36
CA ARG A 211 15.32 -9.90 22.75
C ARG A 211 14.89 -8.80 23.71
N GLY A 212 14.18 -9.19 24.75
CA GLY A 212 13.68 -8.27 25.78
C GLY A 212 14.78 -7.76 26.72
N ILE A 213 14.41 -6.77 27.51
CA ILE A 213 15.27 -6.17 28.55
C ILE A 213 15.83 -7.21 29.51
N ASN A 214 17.08 -7.02 29.93
CA ASN A 214 17.79 -7.92 30.84
C ASN A 214 18.03 -9.34 30.29
N SER A 215 17.84 -9.57 28.99
CA SER A 215 18.28 -10.81 28.36
C SER A 215 19.81 -10.89 28.33
N ARG A 216 20.35 -12.11 28.37
CA ARG A 216 21.78 -12.34 28.41
C ARG A 216 22.48 -11.97 27.11
N ILE A 217 23.62 -11.30 27.20
CA ILE A 217 24.57 -11.03 26.11
C ILE A 217 25.93 -11.55 26.50
N ARG A 218 26.70 -12.10 25.55
CA ARG A 218 28.05 -12.63 25.75
C ARG A 218 28.14 -13.62 26.94
N GLY A 219 27.24 -14.59 26.97
CA GLY A 219 27.22 -15.58 28.06
C GLY A 219 26.80 -15.05 29.43
N GLY A 220 26.30 -13.81 29.49
CA GLY A 220 25.86 -13.14 30.72
C GLY A 220 26.82 -12.08 31.25
N GLU A 221 27.87 -11.74 30.50
CA GLU A 221 28.76 -10.62 30.82
C GLU A 221 28.01 -9.28 30.90
N VAL A 222 27.02 -9.06 30.02
CA VAL A 222 26.16 -7.89 29.99
C VAL A 222 24.72 -8.29 29.80
N GLN A 223 23.83 -7.35 30.12
CA GLN A 223 22.37 -7.48 29.92
C GLN A 223 21.90 -6.57 28.79
N HIS A 224 20.90 -7.02 28.04
CA HIS A 224 20.30 -6.27 26.96
C HIS A 224 19.47 -5.10 27.49
N THR A 225 19.49 -3.98 26.79
CA THR A 225 18.77 -2.74 27.18
C THR A 225 17.29 -2.75 26.80
N GLY A 226 16.81 -3.81 26.15
CA GLY A 226 15.44 -3.91 25.66
C GLY A 226 15.24 -3.36 24.25
N VAL A 227 14.02 -3.41 23.77
CA VAL A 227 13.68 -3.01 22.39
C VAL A 227 13.52 -1.49 22.23
N ILE A 228 13.13 -0.76 23.27
CA ILE A 228 12.78 0.67 23.20
C ILE A 228 13.92 1.55 22.66
N PRO A 229 15.19 1.37 23.04
CA PRO A 229 16.30 2.14 22.46
C PRO A 229 16.43 1.97 20.94
N PHE A 230 16.18 0.78 20.41
CA PHE A 230 16.20 0.51 18.97
C PHE A 230 14.97 1.12 18.27
N LEU A 231 13.81 1.13 18.91
CA LEU A 231 12.63 1.83 18.38
C LEU A 231 12.87 3.34 18.26
N LYS A 232 13.53 3.97 19.23
CA LYS A 232 13.95 5.38 19.13
C LYS A 232 14.86 5.64 17.95
N LYS A 233 15.81 4.72 17.69
CA LYS A 233 16.68 4.80 16.52
C LYS A 233 15.88 4.74 15.22
N PHE A 234 14.95 3.78 15.07
CA PHE A 234 14.08 3.68 13.91
C PHE A 234 13.19 4.92 13.74
N GLU A 235 12.65 5.45 14.85
CA GLU A 235 11.88 6.72 14.84
C GLU A 235 12.71 7.88 14.29
N ALA A 236 13.94 8.04 14.77
CA ALA A 236 14.85 9.09 14.31
C ALA A 236 15.13 8.96 12.81
N THR A 237 15.43 7.76 12.33
CA THR A 237 15.66 7.48 10.91
C THR A 237 14.44 7.79 10.04
N VAL A 238 13.25 7.35 10.45
CA VAL A 238 12.01 7.65 9.74
C VAL A 238 11.76 9.16 9.64
N LYS A 239 12.10 9.92 10.68
CA LYS A 239 11.86 11.37 10.71
C LYS A 239 12.93 12.19 10.00
N CYS A 240 14.20 11.83 10.09
CA CYS A 240 15.26 12.59 9.41
C CYS A 240 15.30 12.35 7.89
N CYS A 241 14.85 11.19 7.41
CA CYS A 241 14.84 10.84 6.00
C CYS A 241 13.54 11.25 5.27
N THR A 242 12.63 11.94 5.94
CA THR A 242 11.33 12.33 5.35
C THR A 242 11.47 13.27 4.16
N GLN A 243 10.55 13.16 3.20
CA GLN A 243 10.43 14.07 2.06
C GLN A 243 9.33 15.11 2.32
N ASN A 244 9.70 16.26 2.85
CA ASN A 244 8.77 17.36 3.09
C ASN A 244 8.11 17.82 1.77
N GLY A 245 6.79 18.03 1.82
CA GLY A 245 6.01 18.50 0.68
C GLY A 245 5.52 17.40 -0.28
N VAL A 246 6.08 16.18 -0.24
CA VAL A 246 5.59 15.05 -1.05
C VAL A 246 4.95 13.99 -0.16
N ARG A 247 5.75 13.37 0.73
CA ARG A 247 5.28 12.36 1.68
C ARG A 247 6.08 12.44 2.98
N GLY A 248 5.37 12.52 4.12
CA GLY A 248 5.98 12.42 5.44
C GLY A 248 6.51 11.02 5.72
N GLY A 249 7.59 10.88 6.50
CA GLY A 249 8.09 9.60 6.98
C GLY A 249 7.13 9.01 8.01
N SER A 250 6.69 7.75 7.79
CA SER A 250 5.80 7.02 8.69
C SER A 250 6.15 5.53 8.68
N ALA A 251 6.06 4.90 9.86
CA ALA A 251 6.29 3.47 10.01
C ALA A 251 5.40 2.87 11.10
N THR A 252 5.03 1.60 10.92
CA THR A 252 4.37 0.76 11.92
C THR A 252 5.30 -0.37 12.33
N VAL A 253 5.46 -0.57 13.65
CA VAL A 253 6.30 -1.62 14.22
C VAL A 253 5.44 -2.75 14.73
N HIS A 254 5.79 -3.99 14.36
CA HIS A 254 5.04 -5.21 14.67
C HIS A 254 5.69 -5.99 15.81
N PHE A 255 4.88 -6.42 16.77
CA PHE A 255 5.30 -7.25 17.91
C PHE A 255 4.29 -8.38 18.19
N PRO A 256 4.76 -9.58 18.55
CA PRO A 256 3.89 -10.63 19.05
C PRO A 256 3.38 -10.29 20.46
N ILE A 257 2.11 -10.62 20.75
CA ILE A 257 1.45 -10.37 22.04
C ILE A 257 2.20 -10.98 23.24
N TRP A 258 2.95 -12.02 23.01
CA TRP A 258 3.72 -12.73 24.02
C TRP A 258 5.15 -12.17 24.25
N HIS A 259 5.52 -11.06 23.59
CA HIS A 259 6.82 -10.43 23.81
C HIS A 259 6.96 -9.90 25.23
N GLN A 260 8.14 -10.09 25.85
CA GLN A 260 8.41 -9.71 27.24
C GLN A 260 8.06 -8.25 27.57
N GLU A 261 8.31 -7.33 26.65
CA GLU A 261 8.13 -5.89 26.83
C GLU A 261 6.79 -5.37 26.27
N ILE A 262 5.81 -6.25 26.04
CA ILE A 262 4.56 -5.85 25.36
C ILE A 262 3.80 -4.76 26.14
N GLU A 263 3.81 -4.80 27.48
CA GLU A 263 3.14 -3.80 28.31
C GLU A 263 3.77 -2.41 28.17
N ASP A 264 5.09 -2.33 27.98
CA ASP A 264 5.80 -1.08 27.74
C ASP A 264 5.59 -0.59 26.31
N ILE A 265 5.54 -1.52 25.34
CA ILE A 265 5.35 -1.21 23.92
C ILE A 265 4.00 -0.58 23.63
N ILE A 266 2.91 -1.10 24.21
CA ILE A 266 1.56 -0.60 23.94
C ILE A 266 1.34 0.85 24.38
N VAL A 267 2.12 1.34 25.35
CA VAL A 267 1.99 2.71 25.88
C VAL A 267 2.94 3.72 25.24
N LEU A 268 3.82 3.30 24.30
CA LEU A 268 4.85 4.15 23.72
C LEU A 268 4.32 5.40 23.00
N LYS A 269 3.09 5.34 22.50
CA LYS A 269 2.47 6.42 21.73
C LYS A 269 1.64 7.39 22.56
N ASN A 270 1.26 7.04 23.79
CA ASN A 270 0.37 7.88 24.58
C ASN A 270 1.06 9.18 25.09
N ASN A 271 0.24 10.13 25.53
CA ASN A 271 0.70 11.44 26.02
C ASN A 271 1.12 11.46 27.49
N LYS A 272 1.09 10.29 28.17
CA LYS A 272 1.47 10.16 29.57
C LYS A 272 2.97 9.86 29.68
N GLY A 273 3.62 10.34 30.75
CA GLY A 273 5.05 10.12 30.99
C GLY A 273 5.96 11.10 30.25
N THR A 274 7.26 10.83 30.35
CA THR A 274 8.32 11.67 29.76
C THR A 274 8.67 11.24 28.34
N GLU A 275 9.30 12.12 27.55
CA GLU A 275 9.79 11.78 26.20
C GLU A 275 10.79 10.61 26.22
N ASP A 276 11.55 10.45 27.31
CA ASP A 276 12.51 9.36 27.46
C ASP A 276 11.87 7.97 27.44
N ASN A 277 10.61 7.88 27.84
CA ASN A 277 9.86 6.63 27.92
C ASN A 277 8.82 6.50 26.80
N ARG A 278 8.91 7.30 25.73
CA ARG A 278 7.94 7.30 24.62
C ARG A 278 8.64 7.26 23.27
N VAL A 279 7.95 6.68 22.30
CA VAL A 279 8.30 6.65 20.87
C VAL A 279 7.00 6.96 20.11
N ARG A 280 6.64 8.25 20.04
CA ARG A 280 5.30 8.69 19.62
C ARG A 280 5.11 8.81 18.11
N LYS A 281 6.21 8.88 17.35
CA LYS A 281 6.16 9.11 15.89
C LYS A 281 6.11 7.81 15.06
N LEU A 282 6.20 6.66 15.73
CA LEU A 282 5.90 5.36 15.13
C LEU A 282 4.47 4.93 15.48
N ASP A 283 3.88 4.10 14.65
CA ASP A 283 2.65 3.37 14.94
C ASP A 283 3.00 1.93 15.35
N TYR A 284 2.09 1.24 16.01
CA TYR A 284 2.35 -0.10 16.54
C TYR A 284 1.28 -1.08 16.09
N SER A 285 1.68 -2.33 15.90
CA SER A 285 0.81 -3.45 15.57
C SER A 285 1.10 -4.62 16.49
N ILE A 286 0.06 -5.11 17.15
CA ILE A 286 0.14 -6.24 18.06
C ILE A 286 -0.44 -7.46 17.37
N GLN A 287 0.37 -8.51 17.30
CA GLN A 287 0.01 -9.76 16.64
C GLN A 287 -0.60 -10.72 17.66
N LEU A 288 -1.84 -11.13 17.41
CA LEU A 288 -2.62 -12.03 18.25
C LEU A 288 -2.75 -13.40 17.58
N SER A 289 -2.67 -14.47 18.38
CA SER A 289 -2.93 -15.85 17.96
C SER A 289 -4.31 -16.32 18.43
N GLU A 290 -4.79 -17.41 17.85
CA GLU A 290 -6.00 -18.08 18.29
C GLU A 290 -5.90 -18.53 19.76
N LEU A 291 -4.71 -19.00 20.19
CA LEU A 291 -4.44 -19.36 21.59
C LEU A 291 -4.69 -18.18 22.54
N PHE A 292 -4.30 -16.95 22.14
CA PHE A 292 -4.57 -15.77 22.95
C PHE A 292 -6.07 -15.54 23.13
N TYR A 293 -6.85 -15.63 22.03
CA TYR A 293 -8.30 -15.47 22.12
C TYR A 293 -8.99 -16.55 22.93
N LYS A 294 -8.55 -17.80 22.85
CA LYS A 294 -9.04 -18.90 23.72
C LYS A 294 -8.82 -18.56 25.20
N ARG A 295 -7.61 -18.12 25.55
CA ARG A 295 -7.28 -17.75 26.94
C ARG A 295 -8.01 -16.50 27.40
N PHE A 296 -8.26 -15.54 26.51
CA PHE A 296 -9.07 -14.37 26.79
C PHE A 296 -10.52 -14.78 27.15
N ILE A 297 -11.15 -15.65 26.36
CA ILE A 297 -12.51 -16.13 26.57
C ILE A 297 -12.60 -16.93 27.90
N GLU A 298 -11.59 -17.75 28.15
CA GLU A 298 -11.51 -18.59 29.36
C GLU A 298 -11.04 -17.84 30.60
N ASN A 299 -10.77 -16.54 30.51
CA ASN A 299 -10.21 -15.70 31.57
C ASN A 299 -8.92 -16.28 32.19
N LYS A 300 -8.05 -16.79 31.34
CA LYS A 300 -6.73 -17.34 31.71
C LYS A 300 -5.60 -16.33 31.57
N GLU A 301 -4.46 -16.68 32.14
CA GLU A 301 -3.21 -15.95 31.96
C GLU A 301 -2.55 -16.30 30.61
N ILE A 302 -1.77 -15.36 30.08
CA ILE A 302 -0.74 -15.61 29.08
C ILE A 302 0.64 -15.40 29.68
N THR A 303 1.63 -16.00 29.06
CA THR A 303 3.02 -15.92 29.48
C THR A 303 3.84 -15.13 28.47
N LEU A 304 4.56 -14.14 28.96
CA LEU A 304 5.44 -13.28 28.18
C LEU A 304 6.87 -13.80 28.25
N PHE A 305 7.52 -13.80 27.08
CA PHE A 305 8.90 -14.29 26.92
C PHE A 305 9.78 -13.27 26.20
N SER A 306 11.09 -13.29 26.50
CA SER A 306 12.08 -12.79 25.58
C SER A 306 12.25 -13.81 24.45
N PRO A 307 12.17 -13.42 23.17
CA PRO A 307 12.30 -14.36 22.05
C PRO A 307 13.60 -15.17 22.09
N HIS A 308 14.68 -14.57 22.57
CA HIS A 308 15.98 -15.22 22.75
C HIS A 308 15.94 -16.42 23.72
N ASP A 309 15.10 -16.39 24.74
CA ASP A 309 15.03 -17.41 25.79
C ASP A 309 14.12 -18.59 25.40
N VAL A 310 13.41 -18.50 24.29
CA VAL A 310 12.47 -19.50 23.76
C VAL A 310 12.75 -19.81 22.28
N PRO A 311 13.90 -20.44 21.97
CA PRO A 311 14.30 -20.71 20.59
C PRO A 311 13.21 -21.43 19.78
N GLY A 312 12.96 -20.98 18.55
CA GLY A 312 11.97 -21.53 17.64
C GLY A 312 10.52 -21.05 17.87
N LEU A 313 10.25 -20.37 18.99
CA LEU A 313 8.87 -19.92 19.26
C LEU A 313 8.43 -18.82 18.30
N TYR A 314 9.33 -17.90 17.96
CA TYR A 314 9.03 -16.86 17.01
C TYR A 314 8.80 -17.43 15.59
N GLU A 315 9.59 -18.42 15.19
CA GLU A 315 9.47 -19.12 13.92
C GLU A 315 8.16 -19.92 13.81
N ALA A 316 7.70 -20.48 14.93
CA ALA A 316 6.42 -21.19 15.00
C ALA A 316 5.20 -20.25 15.07
N PHE A 317 5.38 -18.98 15.43
CA PHE A 317 4.27 -18.05 15.61
C PHE A 317 3.50 -17.81 14.30
N GLY A 318 2.20 -18.08 14.30
CA GLY A 318 1.34 -18.08 13.12
C GLY A 318 1.33 -19.41 12.34
N THR A 319 1.89 -20.47 12.92
CA THR A 319 1.82 -21.84 12.38
C THR A 319 1.11 -22.78 13.36
N PRO A 320 0.63 -23.95 12.92
CA PRO A 320 -0.03 -24.93 13.79
C PRO A 320 0.82 -25.43 14.97
N GLU A 321 2.14 -25.37 14.86
CA GLU A 321 3.09 -25.86 15.87
C GLU A 321 3.24 -24.88 17.05
N PHE A 322 2.73 -23.65 16.93
CA PHE A 322 2.94 -22.60 17.93
C PHE A 322 2.37 -22.95 19.29
N ASP A 323 1.13 -23.41 19.35
CA ASP A 323 0.42 -23.65 20.62
C ASP A 323 1.17 -24.67 21.49
N GLU A 324 1.61 -25.80 20.91
CA GLU A 324 2.34 -26.84 21.62
C GLU A 324 3.71 -26.33 22.12
N LEU A 325 4.45 -25.63 21.28
CA LEU A 325 5.76 -25.09 21.64
C LEU A 325 5.65 -24.00 22.71
N TYR A 326 4.65 -23.11 22.59
CA TYR A 326 4.36 -22.08 23.59
C TYR A 326 4.07 -22.67 24.95
N GLU A 327 3.17 -23.65 25.04
CA GLU A 327 2.82 -24.32 26.29
C GLU A 327 3.99 -25.12 26.88
N LYS A 328 4.85 -25.69 26.04
CA LYS A 328 6.10 -26.34 26.48
C LYS A 328 6.99 -25.35 27.22
N TYR A 329 7.25 -24.16 26.65
CA TYR A 329 8.05 -23.12 27.32
C TYR A 329 7.34 -22.56 28.56
N GLU A 330 6.03 -22.47 28.53
CA GLU A 330 5.25 -22.02 29.68
C GLU A 330 5.39 -22.95 30.89
N ARG A 331 5.49 -24.26 30.66
CA ARG A 331 5.73 -25.26 31.72
C ARG A 331 7.20 -25.35 32.16
N ALA A 332 8.17 -24.95 31.30
CA ALA A 332 9.58 -25.06 31.59
C ALA A 332 10.00 -24.14 32.75
N THR A 333 10.61 -24.68 33.78
CA THR A 333 11.07 -23.94 34.98
C THR A 333 12.37 -23.14 34.72
N SER A 334 13.14 -23.54 33.74
CA SER A 334 14.44 -22.92 33.39
C SER A 334 14.29 -21.63 32.57
N VAL A 335 13.10 -21.35 32.01
CA VAL A 335 12.86 -20.20 31.15
C VAL A 335 12.39 -19.01 31.99
N LYS A 336 13.06 -17.85 31.83
CA LYS A 336 12.62 -16.58 32.42
C LYS A 336 11.32 -16.14 31.74
N LYS A 337 10.32 -15.82 32.53
CA LYS A 337 8.98 -15.48 32.02
C LYS A 337 8.20 -14.63 33.00
N LYS A 338 7.20 -13.92 32.47
CA LYS A 338 6.20 -13.16 33.23
C LYS A 338 4.83 -13.63 32.81
N LYS A 339 3.89 -13.71 33.75
CA LYS A 339 2.47 -13.99 33.47
C LYS A 339 1.62 -12.76 33.65
N ILE A 340 0.60 -12.63 32.82
CA ILE A 340 -0.41 -11.57 32.87
C ILE A 340 -1.78 -12.13 32.47
N GLY A 341 -2.85 -11.59 33.02
CA GLY A 341 -4.20 -11.93 32.59
C GLY A 341 -4.45 -11.55 31.13
N ALA A 342 -4.95 -12.51 30.32
CA ALA A 342 -5.22 -12.22 28.90
C ALA A 342 -6.25 -11.09 28.73
N GLN A 343 -7.29 -11.05 29.60
CA GLN A 343 -8.28 -9.97 29.57
C GLN A 343 -7.68 -8.63 29.99
N GLU A 344 -6.84 -8.60 31.03
CA GLU A 344 -6.16 -7.40 31.49
C GLU A 344 -5.30 -6.77 30.38
N LEU A 345 -4.47 -7.59 29.73
CA LEU A 345 -3.62 -7.11 28.63
C LEU A 345 -4.43 -6.62 27.44
N PHE A 346 -5.47 -7.36 27.04
CA PHE A 346 -6.30 -6.96 25.89
C PHE A 346 -7.07 -5.67 26.14
N LEU A 347 -7.61 -5.48 27.35
CA LEU A 347 -8.28 -4.24 27.74
C LEU A 347 -7.30 -3.06 27.73
N SER A 348 -6.05 -3.27 28.15
CA SER A 348 -5.00 -2.26 28.07
C SER A 348 -4.70 -1.88 26.61
N ILE A 349 -4.61 -2.84 25.70
CA ILE A 349 -4.44 -2.60 24.25
C ILE A 349 -5.62 -1.80 23.71
N LEU A 350 -6.87 -2.19 24.01
CA LEU A 350 -8.05 -1.48 23.53
C LEU A 350 -8.13 -0.05 24.06
N LYS A 351 -7.75 0.17 25.31
CA LYS A 351 -7.68 1.50 25.92
C LYS A 351 -6.67 2.40 25.19
N GLU A 352 -5.43 1.93 25.01
CA GLU A 352 -4.41 2.69 24.31
C GLU A 352 -4.77 2.92 22.83
N ARG A 353 -5.43 1.95 22.18
CA ARG A 353 -5.98 2.10 20.83
C ARG A 353 -7.04 3.21 20.78
N ALA A 354 -7.97 3.24 21.74
CA ALA A 354 -9.01 4.27 21.80
C ALA A 354 -8.42 5.67 22.08
N GLU A 355 -7.44 5.77 23.00
CA GLU A 355 -6.81 7.04 23.38
C GLU A 355 -5.88 7.59 22.30
N THR A 356 -5.17 6.73 21.56
CA THR A 356 -4.15 7.16 20.56
C THR A 356 -4.61 7.01 19.12
N GLY A 357 -5.61 6.18 18.84
CA GLY A 357 -6.10 5.87 17.49
C GLY A 357 -5.11 5.08 16.62
N ARG A 358 -4.00 4.56 17.16
CA ARG A 358 -2.86 4.08 16.38
C ARG A 358 -2.23 2.77 16.86
N ILE A 359 -3.02 1.86 17.42
CA ILE A 359 -2.60 0.48 17.66
C ILE A 359 -3.40 -0.44 16.74
N TYR A 360 -2.72 -1.13 15.83
CA TYR A 360 -3.30 -2.16 14.99
C TYR A 360 -3.36 -3.50 15.73
N ILE A 361 -4.33 -4.31 15.36
CA ILE A 361 -4.43 -5.71 15.76
C ILE A 361 -4.26 -6.56 14.51
N MET A 362 -3.29 -7.48 14.54
CA MET A 362 -3.02 -8.41 13.45
C MET A 362 -3.31 -9.85 13.93
N ASN A 363 -4.29 -10.49 13.30
CA ASN A 363 -4.62 -11.89 13.59
C ASN A 363 -3.70 -12.80 12.79
N ILE A 364 -2.57 -13.19 13.38
CA ILE A 364 -1.46 -13.85 12.66
C ILE A 364 -1.85 -15.20 12.06
N ASP A 365 -2.70 -15.97 12.75
CA ASP A 365 -3.15 -17.28 12.25
C ASP A 365 -4.05 -17.13 11.03
N HIS A 366 -4.96 -16.13 11.04
CA HIS A 366 -5.81 -15.81 9.89
C HIS A 366 -4.99 -15.30 8.71
N CYS A 367 -3.99 -14.45 8.94
CA CYS A 367 -3.09 -13.99 7.89
C CYS A 367 -2.41 -15.17 7.18
N ASN A 368 -1.95 -16.17 7.93
CA ASN A 368 -1.31 -17.36 7.36
C ASN A 368 -2.30 -18.34 6.73
N THR A 369 -3.50 -18.50 7.29
CA THR A 369 -4.55 -19.35 6.73
C THR A 369 -5.02 -18.83 5.37
N HIS A 370 -5.25 -17.52 5.25
CA HIS A 370 -5.84 -16.91 4.06
C HIS A 370 -4.82 -16.36 3.06
N SER A 371 -3.53 -16.27 3.42
CA SER A 371 -2.51 -15.80 2.50
C SER A 371 -2.33 -16.75 1.31
N SER A 372 -1.88 -16.21 0.18
CA SER A 372 -1.53 -16.99 -1.01
C SER A 372 -0.18 -17.72 -0.88
N PHE A 373 0.55 -17.55 0.22
CA PHE A 373 1.91 -18.06 0.41
C PHE A 373 1.95 -19.36 1.21
N LYS A 374 2.92 -20.21 0.90
CA LYS A 374 3.35 -21.34 1.75
C LYS A 374 4.35 -20.88 2.80
N ASP A 375 5.16 -19.87 2.47
CA ASP A 375 6.05 -19.21 3.43
C ASP A 375 5.23 -18.49 4.50
N VAL A 376 5.73 -18.50 5.75
CA VAL A 376 5.01 -17.91 6.88
C VAL A 376 5.08 -16.39 6.80
N VAL A 377 3.92 -15.75 6.87
CA VAL A 377 3.77 -14.30 7.02
C VAL A 377 3.94 -13.94 8.50
N ARG A 378 4.82 -12.98 8.79
CA ARG A 378 5.17 -12.59 10.18
C ARG A 378 4.91 -11.13 10.49
N MET A 379 4.56 -10.32 9.49
CA MET A 379 4.38 -8.89 9.64
C MET A 379 3.49 -8.33 8.54
N SER A 380 3.17 -7.06 8.64
CA SER A 380 2.45 -6.30 7.62
C SER A 380 3.16 -4.97 7.34
N ASN A 381 2.60 -4.18 6.43
CA ASN A 381 3.09 -2.85 6.08
C ASN A 381 2.60 -1.75 7.05
N LEU A 382 2.80 -0.48 6.67
CA LEU A 382 2.40 0.70 7.44
C LEU A 382 0.91 0.70 7.82
N CYS A 383 0.01 0.37 6.87
CA CYS A 383 -1.45 0.46 7.04
C CYS A 383 -2.13 -0.91 7.22
N GLN A 384 -1.36 -1.98 7.31
CA GLN A 384 -1.79 -3.37 7.52
C GLN A 384 -2.65 -4.02 6.44
N GLU A 385 -2.69 -3.48 5.23
CA GLU A 385 -3.42 -4.09 4.12
C GLU A 385 -2.66 -5.20 3.40
N ILE A 386 -1.36 -5.39 3.68
CA ILE A 386 -0.49 -6.33 2.98
C ILE A 386 0.12 -7.33 3.95
N THR A 387 0.02 -8.62 3.61
CA THR A 387 0.60 -9.73 4.35
C THR A 387 1.52 -10.52 3.41
N LEU A 388 2.81 -10.18 3.45
CA LEU A 388 3.85 -10.75 2.60
C LEU A 388 4.93 -11.44 3.43
N PRO A 389 5.50 -12.55 2.96
CA PRO A 389 6.66 -13.16 3.59
C PRO A 389 7.87 -12.23 3.54
N THR A 390 8.65 -12.24 4.61
CA THR A 390 9.91 -11.52 4.77
C THR A 390 10.98 -12.45 5.32
N ASP A 391 12.25 -12.07 5.13
CA ASP A 391 13.38 -12.73 5.78
C ASP A 391 14.35 -11.65 6.30
N PRO A 392 14.83 -11.76 7.57
CA PRO A 392 15.63 -10.70 8.17
C PRO A 392 16.90 -10.41 7.40
N LEU A 393 17.21 -9.11 7.23
CA LEU A 393 18.52 -8.69 6.74
C LEU A 393 19.61 -8.99 7.76
N GLN A 394 20.71 -9.61 7.32
CA GLN A 394 21.92 -9.71 8.12
C GLN A 394 22.90 -8.57 7.80
N HIS A 395 22.95 -8.15 6.54
CA HIS A 395 23.72 -7.00 6.04
C HIS A 395 22.92 -6.29 4.95
N ILE A 396 23.16 -4.98 4.78
CA ILE A 396 22.40 -4.14 3.83
C ILE A 396 22.51 -4.61 2.38
N ASP A 397 23.63 -5.18 2.00
CA ASP A 397 23.90 -5.72 0.66
C ASP A 397 23.88 -7.26 0.64
N GLY A 398 23.44 -7.89 1.73
CA GLY A 398 23.45 -9.35 1.93
C GLY A 398 22.10 -10.00 1.62
N ALA A 399 22.02 -11.27 2.07
CA ALA A 399 20.81 -12.07 1.98
C ALA A 399 19.70 -11.55 2.90
N GLY A 400 18.48 -11.93 2.57
CA GLY A 400 17.24 -11.56 3.24
C GLY A 400 16.15 -11.24 2.22
N GLU A 401 14.94 -11.02 2.68
CA GLU A 401 13.83 -10.59 1.84
C GLU A 401 13.17 -9.34 2.43
N ILE A 402 13.30 -8.21 1.75
CA ILE A 402 12.45 -7.05 1.97
C ILE A 402 11.27 -7.18 1.02
N ALA A 403 10.07 -7.30 1.57
CA ALA A 403 8.87 -7.40 0.74
C ALA A 403 8.40 -6.01 0.32
N LEU A 404 8.11 -5.88 -0.96
CA LEU A 404 7.51 -4.69 -1.55
C LEU A 404 6.15 -5.01 -2.15
N CYS A 405 5.25 -4.04 -2.08
CA CYS A 405 4.00 -4.09 -2.82
C CYS A 405 3.77 -2.79 -3.58
N ILE A 406 3.37 -2.93 -4.83
CA ILE A 406 2.93 -1.84 -5.67
C ILE A 406 1.40 -1.87 -5.70
N LEU A 407 0.79 -0.72 -5.41
CA LEU A 407 -0.65 -0.62 -5.22
C LEU A 407 -1.36 0.00 -6.41
N SER A 408 -2.63 -0.33 -6.56
CA SER A 408 -3.61 0.33 -7.41
C SER A 408 -5.00 0.07 -6.86
N ALA A 409 -5.98 0.89 -7.20
CA ALA A 409 -7.36 0.64 -6.80
C ALA A 409 -8.34 0.92 -7.94
N ILE A 410 -9.34 0.07 -8.09
CA ILE A 410 -10.46 0.30 -9.00
C ILE A 410 -11.48 1.18 -8.27
N ASN A 411 -11.96 2.21 -8.92
CA ASN A 411 -12.95 3.11 -8.38
C ASN A 411 -14.37 2.56 -8.64
N LEU A 412 -14.96 1.93 -7.63
CA LEU A 412 -16.33 1.39 -7.73
C LEU A 412 -17.36 2.48 -7.96
N GLY A 413 -17.17 3.68 -7.37
CA GLY A 413 -18.06 4.82 -7.55
C GLY A 413 -18.14 5.29 -9.01
N ALA A 414 -17.07 5.12 -9.79
CA ALA A 414 -17.01 5.49 -11.19
C ALA A 414 -17.57 4.44 -12.16
N LEU A 415 -17.73 3.18 -11.71
CA LEU A 415 -18.24 2.09 -12.58
C LEU A 415 -19.65 2.38 -13.09
N LYS A 416 -19.88 2.09 -14.35
CA LYS A 416 -21.20 2.13 -14.98
C LYS A 416 -21.91 0.78 -14.87
N ASN A 417 -21.15 -0.31 -14.99
CA ASN A 417 -21.63 -1.68 -14.89
C ASN A 417 -20.49 -2.62 -14.47
N LYS A 418 -20.83 -3.88 -14.17
CA LYS A 418 -19.88 -4.90 -13.70
C LYS A 418 -18.93 -5.37 -14.80
N GLU A 419 -19.35 -5.32 -16.06
CA GLU A 419 -18.60 -5.78 -17.23
C GLU A 419 -17.31 -4.99 -17.43
N GLU A 420 -17.26 -3.72 -16.96
CA GLU A 420 -16.04 -2.89 -16.99
C GLU A 420 -14.90 -3.47 -16.13
N LEU A 421 -15.22 -4.26 -15.10
CA LEU A 421 -14.23 -4.81 -14.17
C LEU A 421 -13.17 -5.68 -14.87
N GLU A 422 -13.54 -6.46 -15.89
CA GLU A 422 -12.58 -7.31 -16.60
C GLU A 422 -11.45 -6.48 -17.20
N ASN A 423 -11.80 -5.44 -17.94
CA ASN A 423 -10.81 -4.56 -18.57
C ASN A 423 -10.00 -3.75 -17.55
N LEU A 424 -10.64 -3.25 -16.49
CA LEU A 424 -9.95 -2.46 -15.47
C LEU A 424 -9.00 -3.32 -14.61
N CYS A 425 -9.37 -4.56 -14.31
CA CYS A 425 -8.49 -5.52 -13.64
C CYS A 425 -7.28 -5.87 -14.52
N ASP A 426 -7.48 -6.18 -15.80
CA ASP A 426 -6.39 -6.46 -16.74
C ASP A 426 -5.42 -5.27 -16.85
N LEU A 427 -5.94 -4.05 -17.04
CA LEU A 427 -5.13 -2.84 -17.11
C LEU A 427 -4.37 -2.56 -15.82
N SER A 428 -4.99 -2.76 -14.65
CA SER A 428 -4.33 -2.58 -13.36
C SER A 428 -3.20 -3.57 -13.17
N VAL A 429 -3.43 -4.86 -13.45
CA VAL A 429 -2.40 -5.91 -13.33
C VAL A 429 -1.25 -5.62 -14.29
N ARG A 430 -1.52 -5.32 -15.56
CA ARG A 430 -0.48 -5.02 -16.56
C ARG A 430 0.31 -3.76 -16.22
N GLY A 431 -0.35 -2.69 -15.79
CA GLY A 431 0.33 -1.45 -15.43
C GLY A 431 1.27 -1.63 -14.24
N LEU A 432 0.85 -2.39 -13.22
CA LEU A 432 1.69 -2.67 -12.04
C LEU A 432 2.80 -3.67 -12.35
N GLU A 433 2.57 -4.64 -13.24
CA GLU A 433 3.61 -5.56 -13.73
C GLU A 433 4.79 -4.81 -14.33
N GLU A 434 4.52 -3.81 -15.19
CA GLU A 434 5.58 -3.01 -15.81
C GLU A 434 6.35 -2.15 -14.80
N LEU A 435 5.72 -1.74 -13.71
CA LEU A 435 6.40 -0.99 -12.64
C LEU A 435 7.45 -1.81 -11.91
N ILE A 436 7.27 -3.12 -11.76
CA ILE A 436 8.24 -4.02 -11.10
C ILE A 436 9.60 -3.97 -11.82
N ASP A 437 9.57 -3.97 -13.14
CA ASP A 437 10.79 -3.98 -13.96
C ASP A 437 11.33 -2.56 -14.25
N LEU A 438 10.47 -1.54 -14.21
CA LEU A 438 10.86 -0.15 -14.39
C LEU A 438 11.58 0.43 -13.18
N GLN A 439 11.17 0.06 -11.95
CA GLN A 439 11.70 0.69 -10.76
C GLN A 439 13.17 0.33 -10.47
N LYS A 440 13.86 1.26 -9.79
CA LYS A 440 15.18 1.03 -9.21
C LYS A 440 15.02 0.70 -7.73
N TYR A 441 15.78 -0.26 -7.26
CA TYR A 441 15.66 -0.77 -5.90
C TYR A 441 16.80 -0.21 -5.03
N PRO A 442 16.50 0.56 -3.97
CA PRO A 442 17.51 1.09 -3.06
C PRO A 442 18.29 0.03 -2.28
N VAL A 443 17.73 -1.17 -2.14
CA VAL A 443 18.30 -2.30 -1.39
C VAL A 443 18.18 -3.58 -2.20
N LYS A 444 19.28 -4.34 -2.30
CA LYS A 444 19.36 -5.54 -3.14
C LYS A 444 18.37 -6.64 -2.74
N ALA A 445 18.16 -6.85 -1.44
CA ALA A 445 17.21 -7.84 -0.91
C ALA A 445 15.76 -7.54 -1.36
N ALA A 446 15.40 -6.27 -1.54
CA ALA A 446 14.10 -5.89 -2.05
C ALA A 446 13.96 -6.17 -3.56
N GLU A 447 15.02 -5.96 -4.35
CA GLU A 447 15.01 -6.28 -5.78
C GLU A 447 14.82 -7.79 -5.99
N ILE A 448 15.61 -8.61 -5.32
CA ILE A 448 15.58 -10.07 -5.44
C ILE A 448 14.18 -10.59 -5.07
N SER A 449 13.68 -10.23 -3.90
CA SER A 449 12.37 -10.66 -3.43
C SER A 449 11.24 -10.19 -4.36
N THR A 450 11.25 -8.91 -4.76
CA THR A 450 10.17 -8.35 -5.58
C THR A 450 10.15 -8.97 -6.98
N LYS A 451 11.29 -9.16 -7.62
CA LYS A 451 11.36 -9.78 -8.96
C LYS A 451 10.98 -11.27 -8.92
N ALA A 452 11.36 -11.99 -7.86
CA ALA A 452 11.03 -13.40 -7.71
C ALA A 452 9.54 -13.64 -7.37
N ARG A 453 8.94 -12.79 -6.54
CA ARG A 453 7.54 -12.91 -6.11
C ARG A 453 6.55 -12.13 -6.95
N ARG A 454 6.94 -11.00 -7.51
CA ARG A 454 6.09 -10.07 -8.29
C ARG A 454 4.75 -9.77 -7.59
N SER A 455 4.82 -9.40 -6.31
CA SER A 455 3.65 -9.15 -5.47
C SER A 455 2.95 -7.84 -5.85
N LEU A 456 1.64 -7.90 -6.08
CA LEU A 456 0.78 -6.75 -6.35
C LEU A 456 -0.27 -6.60 -5.25
N GLY A 457 -0.75 -5.37 -5.05
CA GLY A 457 -1.86 -5.07 -4.15
C GLY A 457 -2.90 -4.20 -4.86
N ILE A 458 -3.88 -4.83 -5.49
CA ILE A 458 -4.98 -4.15 -6.17
C ILE A 458 -6.22 -4.25 -5.29
N GLY A 459 -6.79 -3.12 -4.92
CA GLY A 459 -8.01 -3.02 -4.16
C GLY A 459 -9.09 -2.24 -4.90
N TYR A 460 -10.06 -1.73 -4.15
CA TYR A 460 -11.03 -0.78 -4.68
C TYR A 460 -11.34 0.35 -3.69
N ILE A 461 -11.70 1.51 -4.22
CA ILE A 461 -12.15 2.70 -3.50
C ILE A 461 -13.59 3.02 -3.84
N GLY A 462 -14.19 3.95 -3.12
CA GLY A 462 -15.50 4.46 -3.44
C GLY A 462 -16.65 3.51 -3.10
N LEU A 463 -16.48 2.55 -2.17
CA LEU A 463 -17.55 1.62 -1.81
C LEU A 463 -18.79 2.35 -1.26
N ALA A 464 -18.60 3.35 -0.40
CA ALA A 464 -19.71 4.14 0.14
C ALA A 464 -20.51 4.84 -0.96
N HIS A 465 -19.80 5.46 -1.93
CA HIS A 465 -20.43 6.08 -3.08
C HIS A 465 -21.13 5.05 -3.98
N PHE A 466 -20.49 3.90 -4.22
CA PHE A 466 -21.09 2.80 -4.99
C PHE A 466 -22.41 2.30 -4.36
N LEU A 467 -22.43 2.10 -3.04
CA LEU A 467 -23.65 1.71 -2.34
C LEU A 467 -24.72 2.81 -2.41
N ALA A 468 -24.35 4.07 -2.22
CA ALA A 468 -25.26 5.21 -2.33
C ALA A 468 -25.89 5.32 -3.72
N LYS A 469 -25.11 5.16 -4.80
CA LYS A 469 -25.64 5.10 -6.19
C LYS A 469 -26.66 3.99 -6.37
N ASN A 470 -26.47 2.86 -5.72
CA ASN A 470 -27.40 1.73 -5.75
C ASN A 470 -28.52 1.84 -4.71
N LYS A 471 -28.59 2.95 -3.95
CA LYS A 471 -29.59 3.20 -2.88
C LYS A 471 -29.56 2.13 -1.77
N LEU A 472 -28.38 1.64 -1.46
CA LEU A 472 -28.14 0.59 -0.48
C LEU A 472 -27.40 1.15 0.74
N LYS A 473 -27.66 0.57 1.92
CA LYS A 473 -26.95 0.84 3.16
C LYS A 473 -26.00 -0.31 3.49
N TYR A 474 -24.90 -0.01 4.20
CA TYR A 474 -23.90 -1.01 4.59
C TYR A 474 -24.49 -2.22 5.31
N GLU A 475 -25.47 -2.01 6.17
CA GLU A 475 -26.10 -3.05 6.99
C GLU A 475 -27.20 -3.84 6.25
N SER A 476 -27.48 -3.54 4.99
CA SER A 476 -28.55 -4.24 4.26
C SER A 476 -28.06 -5.54 3.60
N PRO A 477 -28.85 -6.63 3.67
CA PRO A 477 -28.53 -7.88 2.98
C PRO A 477 -28.34 -7.74 1.46
N ASP A 478 -29.05 -6.81 0.84
CA ASP A 478 -28.89 -6.52 -0.60
C ASP A 478 -27.55 -5.88 -0.91
N ALA A 479 -27.02 -5.03 0.01
CA ALA A 479 -25.67 -4.49 -0.12
C ALA A 479 -24.63 -5.60 0.01
N TRP A 480 -24.77 -6.50 0.97
CA TRP A 480 -23.83 -7.62 1.14
C TRP A 480 -23.78 -8.51 -0.09
N LYS A 481 -24.93 -8.83 -0.66
CA LYS A 481 -25.03 -9.61 -1.89
C LYS A 481 -24.38 -8.92 -3.07
N LEU A 482 -24.66 -7.61 -3.26
CA LEU A 482 -24.06 -6.82 -4.34
C LEU A 482 -22.54 -6.73 -4.22
N VAL A 483 -22.04 -6.45 -3.00
CA VAL A 483 -20.59 -6.35 -2.73
C VAL A 483 -19.90 -7.69 -2.95
N ASP A 484 -20.50 -8.80 -2.49
CA ASP A 484 -19.98 -10.14 -2.70
C ASP A 484 -19.88 -10.48 -4.20
N GLU A 485 -20.91 -10.14 -4.98
CA GLU A 485 -20.92 -10.36 -6.44
C GLU A 485 -19.81 -9.57 -7.16
N TYR A 486 -19.62 -8.30 -6.81
CA TYR A 486 -18.56 -7.48 -7.40
C TYR A 486 -17.16 -7.90 -6.92
N THR A 487 -17.03 -8.32 -5.67
CA THR A 487 -15.75 -8.80 -5.12
C THR A 487 -15.36 -10.15 -5.73
N GLU A 488 -16.32 -11.05 -5.98
CA GLU A 488 -16.05 -12.28 -6.75
C GLU A 488 -15.54 -11.97 -8.16
N ALA A 489 -16.24 -11.08 -8.89
CA ALA A 489 -15.84 -10.65 -10.22
C ALA A 489 -14.42 -10.05 -10.23
N PHE A 490 -14.15 -9.16 -9.29
CA PHE A 490 -12.87 -8.50 -9.10
C PHE A 490 -11.75 -9.53 -8.88
N GLN A 491 -11.90 -10.44 -7.93
CA GLN A 491 -10.89 -11.45 -7.62
C GLN A 491 -10.68 -12.44 -8.78
N TYR A 492 -11.78 -12.84 -9.45
CA TYR A 492 -11.71 -13.69 -10.62
C TYR A 492 -10.92 -13.07 -11.78
N TYR A 493 -11.21 -11.81 -12.10
CA TYR A 493 -10.55 -11.11 -13.19
C TYR A 493 -9.09 -10.77 -12.90
N LEU A 494 -8.72 -10.48 -11.65
CA LEU A 494 -7.31 -10.31 -11.27
C LEU A 494 -6.50 -11.58 -11.50
N LEU A 495 -7.01 -12.74 -11.06
CA LEU A 495 -6.36 -14.02 -11.27
C LEU A 495 -6.30 -14.40 -12.75
N LYS A 496 -7.38 -14.15 -13.50
CA LYS A 496 -7.42 -14.36 -14.96
C LYS A 496 -6.37 -13.52 -15.68
N ALA A 497 -6.24 -12.24 -15.34
CA ALA A 497 -5.23 -11.35 -15.93
C ALA A 497 -3.81 -11.80 -15.61
N SER A 498 -3.54 -12.21 -14.37
CA SER A 498 -2.23 -12.73 -13.97
C SER A 498 -1.89 -14.08 -14.64
N ASN A 499 -2.88 -14.96 -14.81
CA ASN A 499 -2.69 -16.20 -15.55
C ASN A 499 -2.39 -15.93 -17.03
N GLN A 500 -3.09 -15.00 -17.66
CA GLN A 500 -2.82 -14.59 -19.03
C GLN A 500 -1.41 -14.00 -19.18
N LEU A 501 -0.97 -13.17 -18.24
CA LEU A 501 0.41 -12.66 -18.23
C LEU A 501 1.45 -13.77 -17.99
N ALA A 502 1.12 -14.81 -17.24
CA ALA A 502 2.00 -15.97 -17.11
C ALA A 502 2.19 -16.70 -18.43
N VAL A 503 1.15 -16.80 -19.25
CA VAL A 503 1.26 -17.34 -20.62
C VAL A 503 2.12 -16.45 -21.52
N GLU A 504 1.99 -15.13 -21.39
CA GLU A 504 2.71 -14.16 -22.21
C GLU A 504 4.19 -13.98 -21.80
N LYS A 505 4.49 -13.98 -20.50
CA LYS A 505 5.79 -13.60 -19.92
C LYS A 505 6.42 -14.65 -19.00
N GLY A 506 5.76 -15.79 -18.79
CA GLY A 506 6.15 -16.79 -17.80
C GLY A 506 5.60 -16.52 -16.40
N GLN A 507 5.45 -17.57 -15.61
CA GLN A 507 5.07 -17.45 -14.19
C GLN A 507 6.17 -16.78 -13.37
N CYS A 508 5.84 -16.25 -12.17
CA CYS A 508 6.86 -15.72 -11.27
C CYS A 508 7.79 -16.85 -10.77
N GLU A 509 9.03 -16.48 -10.45
CA GLU A 509 10.07 -17.43 -10.02
C GLU A 509 9.65 -18.23 -8.78
N TYR A 510 9.00 -17.56 -7.80
CA TYR A 510 8.54 -18.20 -6.58
C TYR A 510 7.07 -18.69 -6.64
N PHE A 511 6.56 -18.98 -7.83
CA PHE A 511 5.21 -19.54 -7.97
C PHE A 511 5.01 -20.81 -7.13
N ASN A 512 6.00 -21.70 -7.07
CA ASN A 512 5.97 -22.92 -6.27
C ASN A 512 5.92 -22.68 -4.74
N LYS A 513 6.29 -21.48 -4.27
CA LYS A 513 6.14 -21.03 -2.89
C LYS A 513 4.76 -20.47 -2.58
N THR A 514 3.84 -20.50 -3.54
CA THR A 514 2.46 -20.05 -3.36
C THR A 514 1.50 -21.24 -3.25
N LYS A 515 0.38 -21.05 -2.56
CA LYS A 515 -0.73 -22.00 -2.53
C LYS A 515 -1.38 -22.17 -3.90
N TYR A 516 -1.22 -21.20 -4.79
CA TYR A 516 -1.70 -21.26 -6.17
C TYR A 516 -1.08 -22.43 -6.96
N SER A 517 0.18 -22.80 -6.66
CA SER A 517 0.82 -23.96 -7.27
C SER A 517 0.14 -25.29 -6.90
N ASP A 518 -0.56 -25.32 -5.76
CA ASP A 518 -1.40 -26.43 -5.33
C ASP A 518 -2.88 -26.26 -5.75
N ALA A 519 -3.13 -25.26 -6.61
CA ALA A 519 -4.47 -24.90 -7.07
C ALA A 519 -5.44 -24.47 -5.96
N ILE A 520 -4.91 -23.93 -4.84
CA ILE A 520 -5.69 -23.34 -3.77
C ILE A 520 -5.84 -21.84 -4.06
N LEU A 521 -7.08 -21.39 -4.21
CA LEU A 521 -7.44 -20.02 -4.58
C LEU A 521 -8.10 -19.29 -3.39
N PRO A 522 -8.24 -17.96 -3.42
CA PRO A 522 -8.90 -17.22 -2.34
C PRO A 522 -10.31 -17.73 -1.98
N ILE A 523 -11.06 -18.25 -2.94
CA ILE A 523 -12.38 -18.86 -2.73
C ILE A 523 -12.35 -20.14 -1.88
N ASP A 524 -11.18 -20.74 -1.69
CA ASP A 524 -11.03 -21.98 -0.90
C ASP A 524 -10.69 -21.67 0.57
N THR A 525 -10.13 -20.49 0.86
CA THR A 525 -9.54 -20.17 2.16
C THR A 525 -10.34 -19.16 2.99
N TYR A 526 -11.33 -18.48 2.43
CA TYR A 526 -12.16 -17.54 3.18
C TYR A 526 -13.06 -18.27 4.21
N LYS A 527 -13.50 -17.54 5.23
CA LYS A 527 -14.38 -18.08 6.29
C LYS A 527 -15.77 -18.38 5.73
N LYS A 528 -16.12 -19.66 5.66
CA LYS A 528 -17.37 -20.14 5.03
C LYS A 528 -18.66 -19.71 5.74
N ASP A 529 -18.59 -19.27 6.99
CA ASP A 529 -19.76 -18.73 7.71
C ASP A 529 -20.41 -17.54 6.97
N VAL A 530 -19.62 -16.81 6.16
CA VAL A 530 -20.09 -15.70 5.32
C VAL A 530 -21.15 -16.14 4.32
N ASP A 531 -21.06 -17.37 3.80
CA ASP A 531 -22.01 -17.92 2.83
C ASP A 531 -23.46 -17.95 3.37
N SER A 532 -23.62 -18.13 4.67
CA SER A 532 -24.94 -18.10 5.34
C SER A 532 -25.59 -16.71 5.33
N LEU A 533 -24.77 -15.66 5.31
CA LEU A 533 -25.23 -14.26 5.27
C LEU A 533 -25.61 -13.82 3.86
N VAL A 534 -24.78 -14.15 2.89
CA VAL A 534 -24.93 -13.70 1.49
C VAL A 534 -25.92 -14.58 0.72
N LYS A 535 -25.97 -15.89 1.00
CA LYS A 535 -26.87 -16.88 0.37
C LYS A 535 -26.78 -16.89 -1.16
N ARG A 536 -25.57 -16.75 -1.70
CA ARG A 536 -25.28 -16.70 -3.14
C ARG A 536 -24.31 -17.83 -3.55
N LYS A 537 -24.45 -18.34 -4.74
CA LYS A 537 -23.46 -19.22 -5.36
C LYS A 537 -22.49 -18.41 -6.21
N LEU A 538 -21.25 -18.87 -6.31
CA LEU A 538 -20.25 -18.30 -7.20
C LEU A 538 -20.75 -18.34 -8.65
N SER A 539 -20.51 -17.24 -9.39
CA SER A 539 -21.08 -17.00 -10.73
C SER A 539 -20.08 -17.26 -11.86
N TYR A 540 -18.78 -17.30 -11.56
CA TYR A 540 -17.73 -17.44 -12.56
C TYR A 540 -17.22 -18.87 -12.68
N ASP A 541 -16.58 -19.20 -13.81
CA ASP A 541 -16.00 -20.53 -14.05
C ASP A 541 -14.63 -20.67 -13.34
N TRP A 542 -14.71 -20.81 -12.03
CA TRP A 542 -13.54 -21.05 -11.18
C TRP A 542 -12.83 -22.37 -11.48
N SER A 543 -13.55 -23.37 -12.01
CA SER A 543 -12.97 -24.69 -12.32
C SER A 543 -11.99 -24.61 -13.48
N THR A 544 -12.36 -23.95 -14.57
CA THR A 544 -11.49 -23.71 -15.71
C THR A 544 -10.31 -22.80 -15.33
N LEU A 545 -10.54 -21.73 -14.58
CA LEU A 545 -9.46 -20.85 -14.13
C LEU A 545 -8.46 -21.59 -13.24
N ARG A 546 -8.92 -22.41 -12.31
CA ARG A 546 -8.09 -23.26 -11.44
C ARG A 546 -7.21 -24.22 -12.27
N LYS A 547 -7.78 -24.88 -13.26
CA LYS A 547 -7.04 -25.75 -14.18
C LYS A 547 -5.95 -24.97 -14.92
N ASN A 548 -6.29 -23.83 -15.50
CA ASN A 548 -5.35 -22.98 -16.23
C ASN A 548 -4.20 -22.50 -15.31
N ILE A 549 -4.50 -22.07 -14.08
CA ILE A 549 -3.48 -21.66 -13.11
C ILE A 549 -2.54 -22.82 -12.77
N LYS A 550 -3.07 -24.03 -12.60
CA LYS A 550 -2.25 -25.22 -12.31
C LYS A 550 -1.32 -25.59 -13.47
N GLU A 551 -1.79 -25.44 -14.70
CA GLU A 551 -1.04 -25.81 -15.91
C GLU A 551 -0.07 -24.73 -16.38
N GLN A 552 -0.43 -23.46 -16.25
CA GLN A 552 0.27 -22.31 -16.84
C GLN A 552 0.90 -21.37 -15.79
N GLY A 553 0.50 -21.51 -14.52
CA GLY A 553 0.97 -20.66 -13.43
C GLY A 553 0.28 -19.30 -13.34
N LEU A 554 0.82 -18.47 -12.44
CA LEU A 554 0.50 -17.06 -12.31
C LEU A 554 1.77 -16.21 -12.44
N ARG A 555 1.63 -15.02 -13.03
CA ARG A 555 2.73 -14.05 -13.11
C ARG A 555 3.03 -13.43 -11.75
N HIS A 556 2.09 -13.43 -10.82
CA HIS A 556 2.15 -12.75 -9.53
C HIS A 556 1.87 -13.71 -8.38
N SER A 557 2.62 -13.60 -7.29
CA SER A 557 2.47 -14.44 -6.10
C SER A 557 1.27 -14.03 -5.23
N THR A 558 0.81 -12.78 -5.35
CA THR A 558 -0.43 -12.24 -4.79
C THR A 558 -0.89 -11.05 -5.62
N LEU A 559 -2.18 -10.72 -5.58
CA LEU A 559 -2.77 -9.74 -6.49
C LEU A 559 -3.63 -8.69 -5.77
N SER A 560 -4.36 -9.06 -4.73
CA SER A 560 -5.35 -8.19 -4.10
C SER A 560 -4.90 -7.72 -2.71
N ALA A 561 -5.16 -6.44 -2.43
CA ALA A 561 -5.01 -5.84 -1.12
C ALA A 561 -6.02 -4.70 -0.98
N GLN A 562 -6.68 -4.61 0.16
CA GLN A 562 -7.67 -3.56 0.39
C GLN A 562 -7.04 -2.42 1.21
N MET A 563 -6.39 -1.48 0.49
CA MET A 563 -5.68 -0.36 1.09
C MET A 563 -6.60 0.80 1.47
N PRO A 564 -6.24 1.63 2.46
CA PRO A 564 -6.75 2.98 2.60
C PRO A 564 -6.01 3.89 1.61
N SER A 565 -6.70 4.36 0.56
CA SER A 565 -6.05 5.15 -0.51
C SER A 565 -5.73 6.59 -0.13
N GLU A 566 -6.25 7.09 0.98
CA GLU A 566 -5.91 8.38 1.61
C GLU A 566 -5.74 9.53 0.59
N SER A 567 -4.50 9.99 0.39
CA SER A 567 -4.19 11.12 -0.49
C SER A 567 -4.58 10.91 -1.96
N SER A 568 -4.52 9.68 -2.47
CA SER A 568 -4.80 9.42 -3.88
C SER A 568 -6.31 9.35 -4.18
N SER A 569 -7.14 8.95 -3.22
CA SER A 569 -8.61 8.96 -3.39
C SER A 569 -9.19 10.36 -3.46
N VAL A 570 -8.54 11.35 -2.82
CA VAL A 570 -8.93 12.78 -2.92
C VAL A 570 -8.88 13.26 -4.38
N VAL A 571 -7.95 12.76 -5.18
CA VAL A 571 -7.84 13.08 -6.61
C VAL A 571 -9.14 12.73 -7.36
N SER A 572 -9.72 11.58 -7.03
CA SER A 572 -10.95 11.09 -7.65
C SER A 572 -12.22 11.62 -6.98
N ASN A 573 -12.10 12.39 -5.91
CA ASN A 573 -13.23 12.84 -5.07
C ASN A 573 -14.08 11.65 -4.56
N GLU A 574 -13.42 10.59 -4.08
CA GLU A 574 -14.04 9.34 -3.66
C GLU A 574 -13.70 8.98 -2.20
N THR A 575 -14.50 8.13 -1.60
CA THR A 575 -14.16 7.54 -0.30
C THR A 575 -12.95 6.62 -0.45
N ASN A 576 -12.09 6.59 0.59
CA ASN A 576 -10.73 6.06 0.46
C ASN A 576 -10.60 4.53 0.40
N GLY A 577 -11.69 3.80 0.58
CA GLY A 577 -11.66 2.33 0.61
C GLY A 577 -13.05 1.73 0.79
N ILE A 578 -13.14 0.74 1.68
CA ILE A 578 -14.38 -0.01 1.97
C ILE A 578 -15.13 0.50 3.19
N GLU A 579 -14.52 1.34 3.99
CA GLU A 579 -15.15 1.86 5.22
C GLU A 579 -16.25 2.88 4.91
N PRO A 580 -17.29 2.97 5.73
CA PRO A 580 -18.26 4.05 5.64
C PRO A 580 -17.59 5.41 5.94
N PRO A 581 -18.15 6.52 5.44
CA PRO A 581 -17.71 7.85 5.83
C PRO A 581 -17.78 8.02 7.36
N ARG A 582 -16.75 8.68 7.93
CA ARG A 582 -16.65 8.88 9.39
C ARG A 582 -17.33 10.16 9.85
N ASP A 583 -17.55 11.08 8.93
CA ASP A 583 -18.15 12.39 9.17
C ASP A 583 -18.90 12.88 7.93
N TYR A 584 -19.71 13.94 8.12
CA TYR A 584 -20.59 14.52 7.09
C TYR A 584 -19.88 15.52 6.20
#